data_00545c936c8d4aed05f61376a4aaa270
#
_entry.id   00545c936c8d4aed05f61376a4aaa270
#
_cell.length_a   1.000
_cell.length_b   1.000
_cell.length_c   1.000
_cell.angle_alpha   90.00
_cell.angle_beta   90.00
_cell.angle_gamma   90.00
#
_symmetry.space_group_name_H-M   'P 1'
#
loop_
_entity.id
_entity.type
_entity.pdbx_description
1 polymer ?
#
loop_
_entity_poly.entity_id
_entity_poly.type
_entity_poly.pdbx_seq_one_letter_code
_entity_poly.pdbx_strand_id
1 'polypeptide(L)'
;LEEKNEQHVGVVLQGSIHMLKTDVWGNETLLTYMNEGEIFGETFGNNTAAGEYVSFVAASKAEVLFISFQKAIHVCKNRCAFHFRLIENLFDLIGKKNIQLMEKIEVTSRSSLREKILAYLSLQAQKQKSKYIELGLSRTDMAQFLCTNRSAMTRELSQLKDEGIIDFDRNTFILKQ
;
A
#
# COMPACT_ATOMS: atom_id res chain seq x y z
N LEU A 1 8.48 17.35 31.90
CA LEU A 1 7.30 16.58 31.42
C LEU A 1 7.71 15.94 30.12
N GLU A 2 8.16 14.66 30.16
CA GLU A 2 8.36 13.85 28.98
C GLU A 2 6.97 13.61 28.37
N GLU A 3 6.68 14.24 27.23
CA GLU A 3 5.59 13.82 26.36
C GLU A 3 5.91 12.38 25.93
N LYS A 4 5.25 11.41 26.57
CA LYS A 4 5.20 10.05 26.03
C LYS A 4 4.58 10.17 24.65
N ASN A 5 5.39 9.99 23.59
CA ASN A 5 4.91 9.85 22.24
C ASN A 5 3.94 8.65 22.23
N GLU A 6 2.65 8.91 22.36
CA GLU A 6 1.62 7.88 22.27
C GLU A 6 1.60 7.38 20.83
N GLN A 7 1.99 6.14 20.67
CA GLN A 7 2.01 5.47 19.37
C GLN A 7 0.60 5.11 18.96
N HIS A 8 0.22 5.52 17.78
CA HIS A 8 -1.11 5.27 17.22
C HIS A 8 -1.02 4.41 15.96
N VAL A 9 -1.96 3.48 15.84
CA VAL A 9 -2.24 2.77 14.59
C VAL A 9 -3.43 3.44 13.94
N GLY A 10 -3.29 3.80 12.66
CA GLY A 10 -4.37 4.34 11.85
C GLY A 10 -5.11 3.22 11.12
N VAL A 11 -6.43 3.29 11.09
CA VAL A 11 -7.31 2.46 10.24
C VAL A 11 -7.99 3.39 9.25
N VAL A 12 -7.86 3.12 7.96
CA VAL A 12 -8.50 3.92 6.91
C VAL A 12 -9.98 3.55 6.87
N LEU A 13 -10.84 4.52 7.18
CA LEU A 13 -12.30 4.34 7.11
C LEU A 13 -12.85 4.74 5.74
N GLN A 14 -12.25 5.74 5.09
CA GLN A 14 -12.63 6.19 3.74
C GLN A 14 -11.41 6.77 3.03
N GLY A 15 -11.34 6.62 1.71
CA GLY A 15 -10.26 7.14 0.88
C GLY A 15 -9.02 6.26 0.87
N SER A 16 -7.86 6.85 0.62
CA SER A 16 -6.58 6.13 0.59
C SER A 16 -5.44 6.95 1.18
N ILE A 17 -4.49 6.24 1.82
CA ILE A 17 -3.28 6.79 2.42
C ILE A 17 -2.07 6.18 1.71
N HIS A 18 -1.12 7.00 1.32
CA HIS A 18 0.17 6.59 0.77
C HIS A 18 1.24 6.59 1.84
N MET A 19 2.05 5.55 1.88
CA MET A 19 3.25 5.47 2.70
C MET A 19 4.45 5.81 1.82
N LEU A 20 5.04 6.96 2.08
CA LEU A 20 6.18 7.49 1.32
C LEU A 20 7.44 7.41 2.17
N LYS A 21 8.55 7.09 1.53
CA LYS A 21 9.88 7.23 2.14
C LYS A 21 10.65 8.29 1.38
N THR A 22 11.17 9.28 2.10
CA THR A 22 12.04 10.32 1.55
C THR A 22 13.49 9.91 1.80
N ASP A 23 14.32 9.96 0.76
CA ASP A 23 15.77 9.73 0.88
C ASP A 23 16.51 11.02 1.31
N VAL A 24 17.79 10.90 1.56
CA VAL A 24 18.64 12.03 1.98
C VAL A 24 18.79 13.13 0.91
N TRP A 25 18.41 12.86 -0.33
CA TRP A 25 18.41 13.81 -1.44
C TRP A 25 17.02 14.41 -1.70
N GLY A 26 16.02 14.04 -0.89
CA GLY A 26 14.65 14.54 -1.02
C GLY A 26 13.80 13.77 -2.05
N ASN A 27 14.27 12.64 -2.59
CA ASN A 27 13.45 11.84 -3.49
C ASN A 27 12.44 11.02 -2.69
N GLU A 28 11.19 11.02 -3.13
CA GLU A 28 10.11 10.25 -2.52
C GLU A 28 9.90 8.92 -3.25
N THR A 29 9.79 7.85 -2.48
CA THR A 29 9.45 6.51 -2.96
C THR A 29 8.16 6.06 -2.33
N LEU A 30 7.17 5.67 -3.14
CA LEU A 30 5.94 5.05 -2.67
C LEU A 30 6.23 3.61 -2.21
N LEU A 31 6.28 3.41 -0.90
CA LEU A 31 6.51 2.08 -0.33
C LEU A 31 5.28 1.19 -0.49
N THR A 32 4.13 1.71 -0.12
CA THR A 32 2.83 1.03 -0.26
C THR A 32 1.71 2.05 -0.16
N TYR A 33 0.50 1.62 -0.42
CA TYR A 33 -0.72 2.42 -0.20
C TYR A 33 -1.72 1.60 0.61
N MET A 34 -2.56 2.28 1.37
CA MET A 34 -3.60 1.69 2.19
C MET A 34 -4.95 2.22 1.73
N ASN A 35 -5.87 1.30 1.46
CA ASN A 35 -7.26 1.57 1.12
C ASN A 35 -8.18 1.40 2.34
N GLU A 36 -9.48 1.57 2.16
CA GLU A 36 -10.48 1.37 3.19
C GLU A 36 -10.35 -0.01 3.86
N GLY A 37 -10.40 -0.03 5.17
CA GLY A 37 -10.24 -1.22 6.01
C GLY A 37 -8.80 -1.64 6.26
N GLU A 38 -7.81 -0.94 5.72
CA GLU A 38 -6.40 -1.26 5.92
C GLU A 38 -5.76 -0.39 7.00
N ILE A 39 -4.63 -0.87 7.58
CA ILE A 39 -3.94 -0.20 8.68
C ILE A 39 -2.61 0.41 8.24
N PHE A 40 -2.16 1.41 9.00
CA PHE A 40 -0.83 2.00 8.88
C PHE A 40 -0.31 2.47 10.24
N GLY A 41 1.01 2.71 10.32
CA GLY A 41 1.66 3.18 11.54
C GLY A 41 2.03 2.09 12.56
N GLU A 42 1.64 0.84 12.35
CA GLU A 42 1.89 -0.28 13.25
C GLU A 42 3.37 -0.60 13.45
N THR A 43 4.20 -0.30 12.45
CA THR A 43 5.65 -0.61 12.46
C THR A 43 6.45 0.44 13.21
N PHE A 44 5.92 1.65 13.38
CA PHE A 44 6.64 2.81 13.93
C PHE A 44 6.39 3.00 15.42
N GLY A 45 5.68 2.05 16.01
CA GLY A 45 5.33 2.02 17.42
C GLY A 45 6.51 1.92 18.39
N ASN A 46 7.72 1.59 17.96
CA ASN A 46 8.88 1.31 18.82
C ASN A 46 10.09 2.24 18.59
N ASN A 47 9.87 3.50 18.20
CA ASN A 47 10.94 4.52 18.12
C ASN A 47 12.19 4.03 17.36
N THR A 48 12.00 3.35 16.23
CA THR A 48 13.11 2.90 15.39
C THR A 48 13.53 4.00 14.45
N ALA A 49 14.83 4.20 14.25
CA ALA A 49 15.42 5.14 13.29
C ALA A 49 14.87 4.99 11.85
N ALA A 50 14.22 3.86 11.55
CA ALA A 50 13.54 3.62 10.27
C ALA A 50 12.30 4.51 10.06
N GLY A 51 11.70 5.06 11.12
CA GLY A 51 10.51 5.90 11.05
C GLY A 51 10.77 7.37 10.69
N GLU A 52 12.01 7.85 10.83
CA GLU A 52 12.34 9.27 10.66
C GLU A 52 12.14 9.79 9.22
N TYR A 53 12.16 8.90 8.23
CA TYR A 53 12.06 9.24 6.81
C TYR A 53 10.79 8.71 6.15
N VAL A 54 9.83 8.24 6.94
CA VAL A 54 8.57 7.71 6.43
C VAL A 54 7.44 8.67 6.78
N SER A 55 6.65 9.01 5.77
CA SER A 55 5.45 9.84 5.92
C SER A 55 4.22 9.10 5.41
N PHE A 56 3.07 9.40 6.03
CA PHE A 56 1.76 8.94 5.60
C PHE A 56 0.99 10.13 5.05
N VAL A 57 0.63 10.09 3.79
CA VAL A 57 0.00 11.19 3.07
C VAL A 57 -1.34 10.73 2.49
N ALA A 58 -2.39 11.52 2.72
CA ALA A 58 -3.68 11.25 2.12
C ALA A 58 -3.62 11.49 0.60
N ALA A 59 -3.86 10.45 -0.21
CA ALA A 59 -3.91 10.54 -1.66
C ALA A 59 -5.22 11.14 -2.18
N SER A 60 -6.26 11.14 -1.34
CA SER A 60 -7.57 11.71 -1.58
C SER A 60 -8.15 12.23 -0.27
N LYS A 61 -9.36 12.79 -0.29
CA LYS A 61 -10.09 13.05 0.97
C LYS A 61 -10.22 11.73 1.71
N ALA A 62 -9.67 11.67 2.93
CA ALA A 62 -9.60 10.44 3.71
C ALA A 62 -10.15 10.66 5.12
N GLU A 63 -10.76 9.62 5.67
CA GLU A 63 -11.16 9.53 7.07
C GLU A 63 -10.39 8.38 7.71
N VAL A 64 -9.79 8.64 8.88
CA VAL A 64 -8.91 7.69 9.57
C VAL A 64 -9.29 7.60 11.05
N LEU A 65 -9.43 6.39 11.53
CA LEU A 65 -9.55 6.08 12.96
C LEU A 65 -8.16 5.83 13.54
N PHE A 66 -7.74 6.65 14.50
CA PHE A 66 -6.51 6.42 15.26
C PHE A 66 -6.78 5.66 16.53
N ILE A 67 -6.05 4.57 16.75
CA ILE A 67 -6.14 3.72 17.93
C ILE A 67 -4.79 3.78 18.65
N SER A 68 -4.78 4.11 19.94
CA SER A 68 -3.56 4.03 20.74
C SER A 68 -3.09 2.58 20.81
N PHE A 69 -1.88 2.32 20.32
CA PHE A 69 -1.30 0.97 20.27
C PHE A 69 -1.22 0.36 21.67
N GLN A 70 -0.76 1.13 22.65
CA GLN A 70 -0.65 0.66 24.02
C GLN A 70 -2.01 0.27 24.62
N LYS A 71 -3.06 1.08 24.36
CA LYS A 71 -4.41 0.75 24.82
C LYS A 71 -5.00 -0.46 24.10
N ALA A 72 -4.63 -0.69 22.85
CA ALA A 72 -5.09 -1.83 22.06
C ALA A 72 -4.50 -3.17 22.53
N ILE A 73 -3.21 -3.20 22.90
CA ILE A 73 -2.52 -4.43 23.31
C ILE A 73 -2.67 -4.76 24.80
N HIS A 74 -2.96 -3.77 25.66
CA HIS A 74 -3.14 -4.02 27.08
C HIS A 74 -4.56 -4.52 27.36
N VAL A 75 -4.66 -5.80 27.68
CA VAL A 75 -5.94 -6.44 28.03
C VAL A 75 -6.54 -5.78 29.25
N CYS A 76 -7.80 -5.39 29.19
CA CYS A 76 -8.53 -4.84 30.32
C CYS A 76 -8.59 -5.87 31.48
N LYS A 77 -8.64 -5.40 32.73
CA LYS A 77 -8.68 -6.26 33.94
C LYS A 77 -9.79 -7.33 33.88
N ASN A 78 -10.85 -7.07 33.15
CA ASN A 78 -12.03 -7.96 33.03
C ASN A 78 -11.94 -8.95 31.87
N ARG A 79 -10.81 -9.07 31.16
CA ARG A 79 -10.62 -9.98 30.00
C ARG A 79 -11.82 -9.97 29.05
N CYS A 80 -12.30 -8.77 28.67
CA CYS A 80 -13.53 -8.64 27.87
C CYS A 80 -13.35 -9.19 26.45
N ALA A 81 -14.41 -9.83 25.94
CA ALA A 81 -14.43 -10.42 24.59
C ALA A 81 -14.17 -9.39 23.47
N PHE A 82 -14.55 -8.13 23.67
CA PHE A 82 -14.30 -7.06 22.69
C PHE A 82 -12.81 -6.76 22.52
N HIS A 83 -12.05 -6.76 23.62
CA HIS A 83 -10.60 -6.51 23.56
C HIS A 83 -9.88 -7.64 22.83
N PHE A 84 -10.26 -8.88 23.11
CA PHE A 84 -9.71 -10.05 22.43
C PHE A 84 -10.00 -9.97 20.92
N ARG A 85 -11.23 -9.67 20.53
CA ARG A 85 -11.63 -9.50 19.12
C ARG A 85 -10.89 -8.36 18.42
N LEU A 86 -10.62 -7.25 19.14
CA LEU A 86 -9.83 -6.16 18.60
C LEU A 86 -8.40 -6.63 18.26
N ILE A 87 -7.77 -7.38 19.15
CA ILE A 87 -6.43 -7.92 18.93
C ILE A 87 -6.42 -8.90 17.74
N GLU A 88 -7.39 -9.81 17.66
CA GLU A 88 -7.52 -10.74 16.53
C GLU A 88 -7.65 -9.98 15.19
N ASN A 89 -8.52 -8.96 15.15
CA ASN A 89 -8.68 -8.14 13.95
C ASN A 89 -7.41 -7.39 13.56
N LEU A 90 -6.66 -6.86 14.53
CA LEU A 90 -5.38 -6.19 14.27
C LEU A 90 -4.34 -7.18 13.70
N PHE A 91 -4.28 -8.41 14.23
CA PHE A 91 -3.40 -9.45 13.68
C PHE A 91 -3.75 -9.82 12.24
N ASP A 92 -5.05 -9.95 11.93
CA ASP A 92 -5.52 -10.21 10.56
C ASP A 92 -5.12 -9.09 9.61
N LEU A 93 -5.27 -7.83 10.02
CA LEU A 93 -4.88 -6.67 9.23
C LEU A 93 -3.37 -6.60 8.99
N ILE A 94 -2.55 -6.90 10.02
CA ILE A 94 -1.09 -6.99 9.88
C ILE A 94 -0.71 -8.11 8.90
N GLY A 95 -1.37 -9.27 9.00
CA GLY A 95 -1.17 -10.38 8.07
C GLY A 95 -1.46 -10.00 6.62
N LYS A 96 -2.58 -9.33 6.37
CA LYS A 96 -2.94 -8.82 5.04
C LYS A 96 -1.91 -7.82 4.51
N LYS A 97 -1.43 -6.92 5.36
CA LYS A 97 -0.40 -5.96 4.97
C LYS A 97 0.94 -6.64 4.64
N ASN A 98 1.31 -7.67 5.37
CA ASN A 98 2.51 -8.46 5.05
C ASN A 98 2.40 -9.10 3.66
N ILE A 99 1.24 -9.65 3.31
CA ILE A 99 0.99 -10.18 1.95
C ILE A 99 1.16 -9.08 0.90
N GLN A 100 0.61 -7.89 1.11
CA GLN A 100 0.78 -6.76 0.16
C GLN A 100 2.25 -6.37 -0.03
N LEU A 101 3.05 -6.38 1.04
CA LEU A 101 4.48 -6.11 0.93
C LEU A 101 5.22 -7.21 0.16
N MET A 102 4.88 -8.47 0.37
CA MET A 102 5.42 -9.60 -0.41
C MET A 102 5.07 -9.47 -1.90
N GLU A 103 3.84 -9.12 -2.22
CA GLU A 103 3.39 -8.86 -3.61
C GLU A 103 4.18 -7.72 -4.26
N LYS A 104 4.42 -6.63 -3.51
CA LYS A 104 5.24 -5.54 -4.01
C LYS A 104 6.67 -6.00 -4.29
N ILE A 105 7.26 -6.77 -3.39
CA ILE A 105 8.61 -7.35 -3.59
C ILE A 105 8.60 -8.24 -4.84
N GLU A 106 7.61 -9.11 -5.00
CA GLU A 106 7.49 -9.96 -6.18
C GLU A 106 7.46 -9.16 -7.48
N VAL A 107 6.65 -8.10 -7.53
CA VAL A 107 6.55 -7.24 -8.71
C VAL A 107 7.84 -6.46 -8.96
N THR A 108 8.41 -5.84 -7.92
CA THR A 108 9.56 -4.94 -8.08
C THR A 108 10.89 -5.67 -8.25
N SER A 109 10.96 -6.95 -7.87
CA SER A 109 12.13 -7.81 -8.09
C SER A 109 12.31 -8.29 -9.53
N ARG A 110 11.31 -8.08 -10.41
CA ARG A 110 11.44 -8.42 -11.83
C ARG A 110 12.54 -7.59 -12.49
N SER A 111 13.26 -8.19 -13.44
CA SER A 111 14.47 -7.61 -14.04
C SER A 111 14.16 -6.45 -14.98
N SER A 112 13.07 -6.51 -15.73
CA SER A 112 12.69 -5.47 -16.70
C SER A 112 11.43 -4.71 -16.28
N LEU A 113 11.27 -3.47 -16.76
CA LEU A 113 10.06 -2.69 -16.55
C LEU A 113 8.83 -3.39 -17.15
N ARG A 114 8.99 -4.02 -18.29
CA ARG A 114 7.97 -4.83 -18.94
C ARG A 114 7.45 -5.93 -18.02
N GLU A 115 8.36 -6.71 -17.45
CA GLU A 115 8.01 -7.79 -16.53
C GLU A 115 7.35 -7.26 -15.25
N LYS A 116 7.80 -6.13 -14.72
CA LYS A 116 7.16 -5.48 -13.57
C LYS A 116 5.72 -5.09 -13.86
N ILE A 117 5.47 -4.46 -15.02
CA ILE A 117 4.12 -4.07 -15.44
C ILE A 117 3.22 -5.31 -15.59
N LEU A 118 3.68 -6.34 -16.29
CA LEU A 118 2.90 -7.55 -16.51
C LEU A 118 2.62 -8.30 -15.21
N ALA A 119 3.61 -8.41 -14.32
CA ALA A 119 3.44 -9.01 -13.01
C ALA A 119 2.40 -8.25 -12.17
N TYR A 120 2.48 -6.92 -12.15
CA TYR A 120 1.52 -6.08 -11.44
C TYR A 120 0.09 -6.22 -11.97
N LEU A 121 -0.09 -6.16 -13.30
CA LEU A 121 -1.41 -6.32 -13.91
C LEU A 121 -1.96 -7.74 -13.69
N SER A 122 -1.13 -8.78 -13.79
CA SER A 122 -1.53 -10.16 -13.50
C SER A 122 -2.01 -10.32 -12.06
N LEU A 123 -1.28 -9.74 -11.10
CA LEU A 123 -1.66 -9.74 -9.69
C LEU A 123 -3.02 -9.06 -9.47
N GLN A 124 -3.24 -7.90 -10.11
CA GLN A 124 -4.52 -7.19 -10.01
C GLN A 124 -5.66 -7.98 -10.66
N ALA A 125 -5.42 -8.63 -11.79
CA ALA A 125 -6.39 -9.50 -12.43
C ALA A 125 -6.82 -10.68 -11.52
N GLN A 126 -5.86 -11.29 -10.83
CA GLN A 126 -6.14 -12.37 -9.87
C GLN A 126 -6.96 -11.87 -8.69
N LYS A 127 -6.62 -10.70 -8.11
CA LYS A 127 -7.37 -10.08 -7.01
C LYS A 127 -8.81 -9.74 -7.39
N GLN A 128 -9.00 -9.18 -8.58
CA GLN A 128 -10.31 -8.80 -9.09
C GLN A 128 -11.06 -9.95 -9.77
N LYS A 129 -10.40 -11.12 -9.91
CA LYS A 129 -10.94 -12.31 -10.62
C LYS A 129 -11.50 -11.95 -12.01
N SER A 130 -10.82 -11.05 -12.69
CA SER A 130 -11.26 -10.47 -13.96
C SER A 130 -10.08 -10.15 -14.87
N LYS A 131 -10.28 -10.29 -16.17
CA LYS A 131 -9.36 -9.77 -17.19
C LYS A 131 -9.48 -8.25 -17.37
N TYR A 132 -10.59 -7.66 -16.90
CA TYR A 132 -10.83 -6.23 -16.84
C TYR A 132 -10.38 -5.74 -15.47
N ILE A 133 -9.34 -4.95 -15.44
CA ILE A 133 -8.65 -4.53 -14.23
C ILE A 133 -8.88 -3.03 -14.05
N GLU A 134 -9.48 -2.63 -12.96
CA GLU A 134 -9.57 -1.22 -12.56
C GLU A 134 -8.49 -0.93 -11.53
N LEU A 135 -7.61 0.03 -11.83
CA LEU A 135 -6.55 0.43 -10.92
C LEU A 135 -6.96 1.65 -10.09
N GLY A 136 -6.87 1.53 -8.77
CA GLY A 136 -7.06 2.64 -7.84
C GLY A 136 -5.90 3.64 -7.82
N LEU A 137 -4.74 3.30 -8.42
CA LEU A 137 -3.57 4.18 -8.49
C LEU A 137 -3.62 5.08 -9.71
N SER A 138 -3.18 6.34 -9.55
CA SER A 138 -2.89 7.20 -10.69
C SER A 138 -1.68 6.65 -11.48
N ARG A 139 -1.48 7.14 -12.71
CA ARG A 139 -0.29 6.76 -13.52
C ARG A 139 1.02 7.14 -12.85
N THR A 140 1.03 8.21 -12.10
CA THR A 140 2.21 8.66 -11.34
C THR A 140 2.48 7.71 -10.18
N ASP A 141 1.45 7.39 -9.40
CA ASP A 141 1.58 6.48 -8.26
C ASP A 141 1.93 5.05 -8.71
N MET A 142 1.38 4.59 -9.83
CA MET A 142 1.75 3.31 -10.42
C MET A 142 3.23 3.29 -10.82
N ALA A 143 3.75 4.35 -11.42
CA ALA A 143 5.16 4.43 -11.77
C ALA A 143 6.06 4.43 -10.53
N GLN A 144 5.70 5.18 -9.49
CA GLN A 144 6.40 5.16 -8.21
C GLN A 144 6.33 3.77 -7.55
N PHE A 145 5.17 3.11 -7.59
CA PHE A 145 5.01 1.75 -7.07
C PHE A 145 5.92 0.75 -7.77
N LEU A 146 6.09 0.87 -9.09
CA LEU A 146 6.97 0.02 -9.92
C LEU A 146 8.44 0.45 -9.86
N CYS A 147 8.79 1.47 -9.08
CA CYS A 147 10.14 2.04 -8.98
C CYS A 147 10.68 2.46 -10.36
N THR A 148 9.89 3.21 -11.13
CA THR A 148 10.23 3.73 -12.45
C THR A 148 9.70 5.13 -12.66
N ASN A 149 10.17 5.81 -13.70
CA ASN A 149 9.58 7.09 -14.06
C ASN A 149 8.33 6.93 -14.96
N ARG A 150 7.40 7.89 -14.84
CA ARG A 150 6.13 7.86 -15.55
C ARG A 150 6.28 7.78 -17.07
N SER A 151 7.27 8.46 -17.65
CA SER A 151 7.49 8.49 -19.10
C SER A 151 7.99 7.15 -19.64
N ALA A 152 8.89 6.47 -18.93
CA ALA A 152 9.33 5.12 -19.30
C ALA A 152 8.17 4.12 -19.20
N MET A 153 7.39 4.18 -18.12
CA MET A 153 6.22 3.32 -17.95
C MET A 153 5.18 3.55 -19.06
N THR A 154 4.91 4.82 -19.42
CA THR A 154 3.94 5.13 -20.47
C THR A 154 4.38 4.58 -21.82
N ARG A 155 5.66 4.68 -22.16
CA ARG A 155 6.20 4.10 -23.41
C ARG A 155 6.05 2.58 -23.44
N GLU A 156 6.40 1.92 -22.35
CA GLU A 156 6.30 0.46 -22.25
C GLU A 156 4.84 -0.01 -22.34
N LEU A 157 3.91 0.70 -21.69
CA LEU A 157 2.48 0.41 -21.78
C LEU A 157 1.95 0.56 -23.21
N SER A 158 2.39 1.59 -23.96
CA SER A 158 2.01 1.77 -25.36
C SER A 158 2.54 0.61 -26.23
N GLN A 159 3.79 0.21 -26.02
CA GLN A 159 4.39 -0.92 -26.72
C GLN A 159 3.64 -2.23 -26.45
N LEU A 160 3.30 -2.52 -25.18
CA LEU A 160 2.50 -3.69 -24.81
C LEU A 160 1.10 -3.68 -25.47
N LYS A 161 0.52 -2.49 -25.64
CA LYS A 161 -0.76 -2.31 -26.34
C LYS A 161 -0.60 -2.57 -27.84
N ASP A 162 0.44 -2.01 -28.48
CA ASP A 162 0.72 -2.17 -29.91
C ASP A 162 1.00 -3.66 -30.25
N GLU A 163 1.64 -4.37 -29.35
CA GLU A 163 1.88 -5.83 -29.45
C GLU A 163 0.61 -6.67 -29.19
N GLY A 164 -0.49 -6.05 -28.75
CA GLY A 164 -1.74 -6.74 -28.49
C GLY A 164 -1.77 -7.58 -27.21
N ILE A 165 -0.82 -7.39 -26.30
CA ILE A 165 -0.73 -8.12 -25.02
C ILE A 165 -1.72 -7.57 -24.01
N ILE A 166 -1.85 -6.23 -23.96
CA ILE A 166 -2.81 -5.52 -23.13
C ILE A 166 -3.61 -4.53 -23.96
N ASP A 167 -4.71 -4.09 -23.40
CA ASP A 167 -5.38 -2.87 -23.81
C ASP A 167 -5.67 -2.01 -22.59
N PHE A 168 -5.81 -0.71 -22.78
CA PHE A 168 -6.16 0.16 -21.67
C PHE A 168 -6.84 1.45 -22.12
N ASP A 169 -7.74 1.93 -21.27
CA ASP A 169 -8.27 3.29 -21.29
C ASP A 169 -8.15 3.87 -19.87
N ARG A 170 -7.43 5.00 -19.76
CA ARG A 170 -7.12 5.65 -18.46
C ARG A 170 -6.59 4.63 -17.44
N ASN A 171 -7.36 4.32 -16.40
CA ASN A 171 -6.97 3.41 -15.30
C ASN A 171 -7.57 2.00 -15.44
N THR A 172 -8.31 1.74 -16.51
CA THR A 172 -8.86 0.41 -16.81
C THR A 172 -7.94 -0.31 -17.79
N PHE A 173 -7.57 -1.54 -17.47
CA PHE A 173 -6.71 -2.39 -18.28
C PHE A 173 -7.42 -3.68 -18.65
N ILE A 174 -7.04 -4.25 -19.78
CA ILE A 174 -7.55 -5.53 -20.28
C ILE A 174 -6.35 -6.41 -20.63
N LEU A 175 -6.27 -7.58 -20.05
CA LEU A 175 -5.32 -8.62 -20.47
C LEU A 175 -5.90 -9.40 -21.63
N LYS A 176 -5.22 -9.39 -22.78
CA LYS A 176 -5.70 -10.02 -24.03
C LYS A 176 -5.28 -11.49 -24.19
N GLN A 177 -4.46 -12.01 -23.26
CA GLN A 177 -4.08 -13.43 -23.19
C GLN A 177 -4.79 -14.17 -22.08
#